data_0947a614102b64986aac72b178a42281
#
_entry.id   0947a614102b64986aac72b178a42281
#
_cell.length_a   1.000
_cell.length_b   1.000
_cell.length_c   1.000
_cell.angle_alpha   90.00
_cell.angle_beta   90.00
_cell.angle_gamma   90.00
#
_symmetry.space_group_name_H-M   'P 1'
#
loop_
_entity.id
_entity.type
_entity.pdbx_description
1 polymer ?
#
loop_
_entity_poly.entity_id
_entity_poly.type
_entity_poly.pdbx_seq_one_letter_code
_entity_poly.pdbx_strand_id
1 'polypeptide(L)'
;LGSAEIVAQVVLARARRPVRKVVFMGMGEPAHNLDNVLEAIDLLGTMAGIGHKNLVFSTVGDLRVFERLPLGRVRPALALSLHTTRADLRARLLPRAPRIDPAELVARANHYAQITGYPIQYQWTLLEGINDTEEELDAIVRLLRGHYAVMNMIPYNEVPGLAFRRPARARAAEIARTLHGHGILTKLRQSA
;
A
#
# COMPACT_ATOMS: atom_id res chain seq x y z
N LEU A 1 -6.19 12.62 15.53
CA LEU A 1 -4.84 13.14 15.79
C LEU A 1 -4.60 14.36 14.93
N GLY A 2 -4.15 15.47 15.52
CA GLY A 2 -3.63 16.61 14.78
C GLY A 2 -2.24 16.34 14.18
N SER A 3 -1.80 17.21 13.28
CA SER A 3 -0.49 17.08 12.63
C SER A 3 0.67 17.06 13.62
N ALA A 4 0.63 17.90 14.65
CA ALA A 4 1.63 17.95 15.72
C ALA A 4 1.73 16.63 16.48
N GLU A 5 0.61 15.97 16.79
CA GLU A 5 0.58 14.67 17.46
C GLU A 5 1.13 13.55 16.57
N ILE A 6 0.89 13.63 15.26
CA ILE A 6 1.46 12.69 14.29
C ILE A 6 2.99 12.85 14.24
N VAL A 7 3.48 14.09 14.16
CA VAL A 7 4.92 14.38 14.14
C VAL A 7 5.59 13.99 15.47
N ALA A 8 4.92 14.21 16.62
CA ALA A 8 5.42 13.85 17.94
C ALA A 8 5.77 12.36 18.07
N GLN A 9 5.04 11.46 17.42
CA GLN A 9 5.37 10.03 17.41
C GLN A 9 6.76 9.77 16.78
N VAL A 10 7.11 10.52 15.73
CA VAL A 10 8.43 10.39 15.08
C VAL A 10 9.53 10.98 15.97
N VAL A 11 9.26 12.11 16.64
CA VAL A 11 10.19 12.72 17.60
C VAL A 11 10.48 11.77 18.76
N LEU A 12 9.45 11.19 19.36
CA LEU A 12 9.58 10.19 20.43
C LEU A 12 10.35 8.93 19.97
N ALA A 13 10.11 8.48 18.75
CA ALA A 13 10.86 7.36 18.19
C ALA A 13 12.35 7.72 17.96
N ARG A 14 12.65 8.94 17.50
CA ARG A 14 14.01 9.44 17.29
C ARG A 14 14.80 9.58 18.60
N ALA A 15 14.13 9.87 19.70
CA ALA A 15 14.77 9.88 21.03
C ALA A 15 15.31 8.51 21.45
N ARG A 16 14.82 7.43 20.84
CA ARG A 16 15.21 6.04 21.17
C ARG A 16 16.12 5.41 20.13
N ARG A 17 15.95 5.77 18.85
CA ARG A 17 16.72 5.20 17.71
C ARG A 17 16.66 6.09 16.48
N PRO A 18 17.62 6.00 15.55
CA PRO A 18 17.51 6.69 14.27
C PRO A 18 16.24 6.26 13.49
N VAL A 19 15.44 7.24 13.08
CA VAL A 19 14.26 7.02 12.23
C VAL A 19 14.56 7.50 10.83
N ARG A 20 14.69 6.57 9.89
CA ARG A 20 15.00 6.85 8.48
C ARG A 20 13.79 6.77 7.57
N LYS A 21 12.74 6.05 8.01
CA LYS A 21 11.51 5.82 7.24
C LYS A 21 10.29 5.96 8.13
N VAL A 22 9.26 6.62 7.62
CA VAL A 22 7.97 6.75 8.30
C VAL A 22 6.89 6.23 7.36
N VAL A 23 5.98 5.43 7.89
CA VAL A 23 4.85 4.88 7.15
C VAL A 23 3.57 5.36 7.83
N PHE A 24 2.75 6.10 7.08
CA PHE A 24 1.41 6.51 7.50
C PHE A 24 0.46 5.36 7.19
N MET A 25 0.31 4.48 8.18
CA MET A 25 -0.49 3.26 8.11
C MET A 25 -1.25 3.09 9.42
N GLY A 26 -1.10 2.38 10.30
CA GLY A 26 -1.75 2.24 11.60
C GLY A 26 -3.05 1.42 11.49
N MET A 27 -3.92 1.56 12.47
CA MET A 27 -5.20 0.86 12.56
C MET A 27 -6.35 1.63 11.91
N GLY A 28 -6.09 2.49 10.96
CA GLY A 28 -7.07 3.30 10.27
C GLY A 28 -6.64 3.63 8.85
N GLU A 29 -7.46 4.39 8.16
CA GLU A 29 -7.17 4.93 6.84
C GLU A 29 -6.68 6.38 6.99
N PRO A 30 -5.44 6.71 6.61
CA PRO A 30 -4.92 8.08 6.70
C PRO A 30 -5.75 9.11 5.95
N ALA A 31 -6.46 8.69 4.89
CA ALA A 31 -7.34 9.56 4.13
C ALA A 31 -8.55 10.08 4.96
N HIS A 32 -8.92 9.42 6.06
CA HIS A 32 -9.95 9.93 6.97
C HIS A 32 -9.47 11.14 7.79
N ASN A 33 -8.15 11.39 7.80
CA ASN A 33 -7.52 12.51 8.50
C ASN A 33 -6.54 13.23 7.57
N LEU A 34 -6.92 13.38 6.30
CA LEU A 34 -6.02 13.72 5.20
C LEU A 34 -5.27 15.04 5.42
N ASP A 35 -5.96 16.08 5.88
CA ASP A 35 -5.33 17.40 6.07
C ASP A 35 -4.18 17.35 7.07
N ASN A 36 -4.41 16.79 8.25
CA ASN A 36 -3.38 16.66 9.27
C ASN A 36 -2.23 15.72 8.85
N VAL A 37 -2.54 14.66 8.08
CA VAL A 37 -1.51 13.74 7.58
C VAL A 37 -0.66 14.41 6.50
N LEU A 38 -1.24 15.20 5.60
CA LEU A 38 -0.49 15.95 4.58
C LEU A 38 0.41 17.00 5.22
N GLU A 39 -0.08 17.72 6.22
CA GLU A 39 0.72 18.67 6.99
C GLU A 39 1.88 17.99 7.73
N ALA A 40 1.61 16.84 8.38
CA ALA A 40 2.66 16.06 9.03
C ALA A 40 3.72 15.55 8.03
N ILE A 41 3.31 15.14 6.83
CA ILE A 41 4.23 14.76 5.75
C ILE A 41 5.12 15.94 5.36
N ASP A 42 4.54 17.11 5.17
CA ASP A 42 5.29 18.31 4.82
C ASP A 42 6.31 18.66 5.92
N LEU A 43 5.91 18.69 7.17
CA LEU A 43 6.79 18.97 8.31
C LEU A 43 7.93 17.94 8.41
N LEU A 44 7.63 16.66 8.26
CA LEU A 44 8.63 15.60 8.35
C LEU A 44 9.61 15.61 7.16
N GLY A 45 9.15 15.96 5.98
CA GLY A 45 10.01 16.07 4.80
C GLY A 45 10.89 17.31 4.78
N THR A 46 10.35 18.47 5.22
CA THR A 46 11.04 19.75 5.14
C THR A 46 11.86 20.06 6.39
N MET A 47 11.27 19.91 7.57
CA MET A 47 11.93 20.30 8.83
C MET A 47 12.68 19.15 9.49
N ALA A 48 12.14 17.92 9.41
CA ALA A 48 12.78 16.76 10.02
C ALA A 48 13.77 16.04 9.09
N GLY A 49 13.93 16.48 7.84
CA GLY A 49 14.93 15.98 6.91
C GLY A 49 14.70 14.51 6.47
N ILE A 50 13.46 14.03 6.52
CA ILE A 50 13.14 12.68 6.02
C ILE A 50 12.91 12.76 4.51
N GLY A 51 13.74 12.08 3.73
CA GLY A 51 13.59 12.08 2.27
C GLY A 51 12.20 11.62 1.82
N HIS A 52 11.64 12.24 0.78
CA HIS A 52 10.26 12.04 0.32
C HIS A 52 9.91 10.55 0.12
N LYS A 53 10.79 9.77 -0.55
CA LYS A 53 10.60 8.32 -0.76
C LYS A 53 10.59 7.49 0.53
N ASN A 54 11.06 8.05 1.62
CA ASN A 54 11.09 7.42 2.94
C ASN A 54 9.87 7.77 3.80
N LEU A 55 9.03 8.69 3.33
CA LEU A 55 7.69 8.91 3.82
C LEU A 55 6.74 8.07 2.95
N VAL A 56 5.97 7.19 3.53
CA VAL A 56 5.07 6.31 2.78
C VAL A 56 3.64 6.55 3.22
N PHE A 57 2.80 7.01 2.29
CA PHE A 57 1.36 7.12 2.51
C PHE A 57 0.70 5.81 2.09
N SER A 58 0.00 5.15 3.01
CA SER A 58 -0.75 3.93 2.71
C SER A 58 -2.24 4.23 2.67
N THR A 59 -2.94 3.73 1.67
CA THR A 59 -4.39 3.96 1.50
C THR A 59 -5.09 2.74 0.92
N VAL A 60 -6.38 2.61 1.23
CA VAL A 60 -7.28 1.69 0.54
C VAL A 60 -7.81 2.26 -0.78
N GLY A 61 -7.41 3.48 -1.18
CA GLY A 61 -7.76 4.06 -2.47
C GLY A 61 -8.82 5.17 -2.41
N ASP A 62 -8.78 6.05 -1.41
CA ASP A 62 -9.58 7.27 -1.40
C ASP A 62 -9.11 8.21 -2.52
N LEU A 63 -10.03 8.68 -3.37
CA LEU A 63 -9.72 9.51 -4.55
C LEU A 63 -9.02 10.82 -4.17
N ARG A 64 -9.40 11.42 -3.04
CA ARG A 64 -8.77 12.66 -2.53
C ARG A 64 -7.27 12.51 -2.33
N VAL A 65 -6.80 11.29 -2.04
CA VAL A 65 -5.35 11.01 -1.89
C VAL A 65 -4.65 11.22 -3.24
N PHE A 66 -5.19 10.68 -4.33
CA PHE A 66 -4.61 10.80 -5.67
C PHE A 66 -4.69 12.22 -6.21
N GLU A 67 -5.66 13.00 -5.78
CA GLU A 67 -5.82 14.40 -6.17
C GLU A 67 -4.84 15.32 -5.40
N ARG A 68 -4.63 15.06 -4.11
CA ARG A 68 -3.92 15.98 -3.23
C ARG A 68 -2.44 15.68 -3.03
N LEU A 69 -2.03 14.41 -2.98
CA LEU A 69 -0.61 14.05 -2.81
C LEU A 69 0.32 14.65 -3.89
N PRO A 70 -0.07 14.66 -5.19
CA PRO A 70 0.77 15.25 -6.24
C PRO A 70 1.03 16.73 -6.07
N LEU A 71 0.12 17.46 -5.43
CA LEU A 71 0.18 18.91 -5.25
C LEU A 71 1.09 19.32 -4.08
N GLY A 72 1.43 18.38 -3.21
CA GLY A 72 2.27 18.65 -2.04
C GLY A 72 3.71 19.01 -2.40
N ARG A 73 4.33 19.88 -1.60
CA ARG A 73 5.75 20.17 -1.68
C ARG A 73 6.60 18.92 -1.39
N VAL A 74 6.16 18.12 -0.44
CA VAL A 74 6.71 16.82 -0.11
C VAL A 74 5.80 15.74 -0.71
N ARG A 75 6.33 14.94 -1.63
CA ARG A 75 5.61 13.87 -2.31
C ARG A 75 6.08 12.51 -1.78
N PRO A 76 5.33 11.87 -0.87
CA PRO A 76 5.72 10.59 -0.30
C PRO A 76 5.64 9.45 -1.30
N ALA A 77 6.26 8.32 -1.02
CA ALA A 77 5.95 7.07 -1.72
C ALA A 77 4.51 6.64 -1.39
N LEU A 78 3.85 5.98 -2.35
CA LEU A 78 2.46 5.54 -2.20
C LEU A 78 2.39 4.03 -2.03
N ALA A 79 1.67 3.58 -1.02
CA ALA A 79 1.27 2.20 -0.83
C ALA A 79 -0.25 2.08 -1.02
N LEU A 80 -0.69 1.19 -1.92
CA LEU A 80 -2.10 0.96 -2.21
C LEU A 80 -2.51 -0.45 -1.76
N SER A 81 -3.44 -0.52 -0.82
CA SER A 81 -4.08 -1.76 -0.39
C SER A 81 -5.05 -2.25 -1.47
N LEU A 82 -4.56 -3.09 -2.39
CA LEU A 82 -5.32 -3.57 -3.54
C LEU A 82 -6.09 -4.86 -3.21
N HIS A 83 -5.40 -5.89 -2.75
CA HIS A 83 -5.85 -7.20 -2.27
C HIS A 83 -6.59 -8.09 -3.26
N THR A 84 -7.11 -7.58 -4.36
CA THR A 84 -7.75 -8.30 -5.46
C THR A 84 -7.88 -7.39 -6.69
N THR A 85 -7.97 -8.00 -7.86
CA THR A 85 -8.28 -7.31 -9.12
C THR A 85 -9.77 -7.23 -9.40
N ARG A 86 -10.62 -7.87 -8.56
CA ARG A 86 -12.06 -7.97 -8.74
C ARG A 86 -12.80 -7.00 -7.83
N ALA A 87 -13.65 -6.15 -8.40
CA ALA A 87 -14.40 -5.14 -7.68
C ALA A 87 -15.36 -5.73 -6.63
N ASP A 88 -16.06 -6.82 -6.96
CA ASP A 88 -16.97 -7.53 -6.07
C ASP A 88 -16.26 -8.12 -4.85
N LEU A 89 -15.12 -8.77 -5.09
CA LEU A 89 -14.30 -9.35 -4.03
C LEU A 89 -13.69 -8.25 -3.16
N ARG A 90 -13.21 -7.16 -3.79
CA ARG A 90 -12.65 -6.03 -3.06
C ARG A 90 -13.67 -5.40 -2.10
N ALA A 91 -14.92 -5.25 -2.55
CA ALA A 91 -15.99 -4.72 -1.70
C ALA A 91 -16.29 -5.61 -0.48
N ARG A 92 -16.06 -6.94 -0.59
CA ARG A 92 -16.19 -7.88 0.53
C ARG A 92 -14.98 -7.86 1.46
N LEU A 93 -13.76 -7.80 0.90
CA LEU A 93 -12.52 -7.79 1.69
C LEU A 93 -12.29 -6.45 2.40
N LEU A 94 -12.71 -5.35 1.79
CA LEU A 94 -12.54 -3.99 2.29
C LEU A 94 -13.89 -3.26 2.35
N PRO A 95 -14.79 -3.65 3.26
CA PRO A 95 -16.17 -3.15 3.28
C PRO A 95 -16.30 -1.64 3.57
N ARG A 96 -15.26 -1.04 4.15
CA ARG A 96 -15.20 0.41 4.43
C ARG A 96 -14.42 1.22 3.39
N ALA A 97 -13.79 0.56 2.41
CA ALA A 97 -13.10 1.25 1.33
C ALA A 97 -14.12 1.84 0.32
N PRO A 98 -13.76 2.92 -0.37
CA PRO A 98 -14.55 3.42 -1.49
C PRO A 98 -14.75 2.32 -2.55
N ARG A 99 -15.95 2.27 -3.12
CA ARG A 99 -16.31 1.31 -4.19
C ARG A 99 -15.81 1.82 -5.53
N ILE A 100 -14.52 1.65 -5.76
CA ILE A 100 -13.82 2.06 -6.98
C ILE A 100 -13.28 0.81 -7.65
N ASP A 101 -13.35 0.77 -8.98
CA ASP A 101 -12.81 -0.33 -9.75
C ASP A 101 -11.29 -0.45 -9.53
N PRO A 102 -10.74 -1.65 -9.27
CA PRO A 102 -9.31 -1.86 -9.10
C PRO A 102 -8.46 -1.33 -10.26
N ALA A 103 -8.94 -1.41 -11.50
CA ALA A 103 -8.22 -0.88 -12.66
C ALA A 103 -8.13 0.65 -12.62
N GLU A 104 -9.18 1.34 -12.19
CA GLU A 104 -9.14 2.78 -11.99
C GLU A 104 -8.16 3.18 -10.89
N LEU A 105 -8.15 2.47 -9.76
CA LEU A 105 -7.20 2.71 -8.69
C LEU A 105 -5.75 2.53 -9.14
N VAL A 106 -5.49 1.47 -9.93
CA VAL A 106 -4.16 1.21 -10.49
C VAL A 106 -3.75 2.29 -11.49
N ALA A 107 -4.67 2.76 -12.35
CA ALA A 107 -4.39 3.84 -13.29
C ALA A 107 -4.01 5.14 -12.57
N ARG A 108 -4.75 5.52 -11.51
CA ARG A 108 -4.44 6.71 -10.68
C ARG A 108 -3.11 6.56 -9.94
N ALA A 109 -2.84 5.38 -9.40
CA ALA A 109 -1.58 5.09 -8.73
C ALA A 109 -0.40 5.15 -9.71
N ASN A 110 -0.55 4.60 -10.92
CA ASN A 110 0.48 4.68 -11.96
C ASN A 110 0.76 6.12 -12.39
N HIS A 111 -0.27 6.95 -12.51
CA HIS A 111 -0.09 8.38 -12.78
C HIS A 111 0.74 9.05 -11.67
N TYR A 112 0.47 8.72 -10.40
CA TYR A 112 1.27 9.22 -9.28
C TYR A 112 2.72 8.74 -9.35
N ALA A 113 2.98 7.49 -9.75
CA ALA A 113 4.33 6.98 -9.97
C ALA A 113 5.09 7.76 -11.05
N GLN A 114 4.41 8.14 -12.14
CA GLN A 114 4.99 8.96 -13.22
C GLN A 114 5.38 10.36 -12.73
N ILE A 115 4.55 10.98 -11.90
CA ILE A 115 4.83 12.31 -11.32
C ILE A 115 6.00 12.28 -10.34
N THR A 116 6.11 11.23 -9.52
CA THR A 116 7.06 11.17 -8.42
C THR A 116 8.37 10.46 -8.76
N GLY A 117 8.37 9.59 -9.76
CA GLY A 117 9.46 8.68 -10.05
C GLY A 117 9.64 7.58 -9.00
N TYR A 118 8.62 7.32 -8.15
CA TYR A 118 8.66 6.26 -7.14
C TYR A 118 7.74 5.10 -7.51
N PRO A 119 8.15 3.85 -7.27
CA PRO A 119 7.29 2.71 -7.53
C PRO A 119 6.07 2.71 -6.59
N ILE A 120 4.91 2.37 -7.13
CA ILE A 120 3.75 2.10 -6.30
C ILE A 120 3.95 0.78 -5.55
N GLN A 121 3.68 0.79 -4.25
CA GLN A 121 3.76 -0.38 -3.39
C GLN A 121 2.36 -0.99 -3.23
N TYR A 122 1.98 -1.92 -4.11
CA TYR A 122 0.72 -2.64 -3.96
C TYR A 122 0.81 -3.62 -2.80
N GLN A 123 -0.13 -3.53 -1.87
CA GLN A 123 -0.26 -4.46 -0.75
C GLN A 123 -1.32 -5.50 -1.08
N TRP A 124 -0.96 -6.76 -0.90
CA TRP A 124 -1.81 -7.89 -1.22
C TRP A 124 -1.74 -8.95 -0.13
N THR A 125 -2.76 -9.01 0.70
CA THR A 125 -2.88 -10.09 1.68
C THR A 125 -3.34 -11.35 0.97
N LEU A 126 -2.51 -12.38 0.97
CA LEU A 126 -2.80 -13.66 0.35
C LEU A 126 -3.77 -14.47 1.21
N LEU A 127 -4.89 -14.86 0.61
CA LEU A 127 -5.97 -15.64 1.20
C LEU A 127 -6.19 -16.92 0.37
N GLU A 128 -6.04 -18.08 0.99
CA GLU A 128 -6.13 -19.39 0.34
C GLU A 128 -7.48 -19.58 -0.37
N GLY A 129 -7.43 -19.96 -1.66
CA GLY A 129 -8.60 -20.21 -2.49
C GLY A 129 -9.49 -18.98 -2.79
N ILE A 130 -9.05 -17.77 -2.43
CA ILE A 130 -9.84 -16.55 -2.60
C ILE A 130 -9.17 -15.59 -3.59
N ASN A 131 -7.92 -15.20 -3.34
CA ASN A 131 -7.17 -14.25 -4.17
C ASN A 131 -5.76 -14.73 -4.49
N ASP A 132 -5.49 -16.02 -4.30
CA ASP A 132 -4.26 -16.72 -4.65
C ASP A 132 -4.44 -17.65 -5.88
N THR A 133 -5.49 -17.42 -6.67
CA THR A 133 -5.88 -18.21 -7.84
C THR A 133 -5.12 -17.78 -9.10
N GLU A 134 -5.09 -18.65 -10.13
CA GLU A 134 -4.44 -18.33 -11.41
C GLU A 134 -5.12 -17.14 -12.11
N GLU A 135 -6.45 -17.04 -12.01
CA GLU A 135 -7.22 -15.94 -12.60
C GLU A 135 -6.80 -14.58 -12.01
N GLU A 136 -6.56 -14.52 -10.69
CA GLU A 136 -6.05 -13.31 -10.05
C GLU A 136 -4.60 -13.02 -10.46
N LEU A 137 -3.75 -14.04 -10.60
CA LEU A 137 -2.37 -13.86 -11.07
C LEU A 137 -2.34 -13.28 -12.49
N ASP A 138 -3.11 -13.87 -13.40
CA ASP A 138 -3.23 -13.38 -14.77
C ASP A 138 -3.78 -11.95 -14.83
N ALA A 139 -4.76 -11.66 -13.97
CA ALA A 139 -5.33 -10.32 -13.89
C ALA A 139 -4.31 -9.30 -13.33
N ILE A 140 -3.52 -9.65 -12.31
CA ILE A 140 -2.41 -8.82 -11.81
C ILE A 140 -1.41 -8.54 -12.93
N VAL A 141 -1.01 -9.58 -13.68
CA VAL A 141 -0.05 -9.44 -14.78
C VAL A 141 -0.59 -8.48 -15.85
N ARG A 142 -1.86 -8.64 -16.27
CA ARG A 142 -2.49 -7.72 -17.24
C ARG A 142 -2.56 -6.30 -16.71
N LEU A 143 -2.91 -6.14 -15.44
CA LEU A 143 -3.17 -4.84 -14.82
C LEU A 143 -1.89 -4.04 -14.55
N LEU A 144 -0.80 -4.72 -14.18
CA LEU A 144 0.44 -4.07 -13.75
C LEU A 144 1.57 -4.11 -14.79
N ARG A 145 1.35 -4.72 -15.96
CA ARG A 145 2.38 -4.80 -17.01
C ARG A 145 2.87 -3.42 -17.40
N GLY A 146 4.19 -3.23 -17.35
CA GLY A 146 4.83 -1.95 -17.71
C GLY A 146 4.71 -0.85 -16.67
N HIS A 147 4.05 -1.08 -15.55
CA HIS A 147 3.95 -0.11 -14.48
C HIS A 147 5.17 -0.15 -13.55
N TYR A 148 5.60 1.01 -13.07
CA TYR A 148 6.66 1.07 -12.06
C TYR A 148 6.07 0.73 -10.68
N ALA A 149 6.15 -0.53 -10.33
CA ALA A 149 5.43 -1.11 -9.19
C ALA A 149 6.26 -2.12 -8.41
N VAL A 150 5.91 -2.28 -7.15
CA VAL A 150 6.37 -3.37 -6.26
C VAL A 150 5.12 -4.03 -5.67
N MET A 151 4.96 -5.33 -5.88
CA MET A 151 3.92 -6.12 -5.25
C MET A 151 4.44 -6.68 -3.91
N ASN A 152 3.84 -6.27 -2.81
CA ASN A 152 4.10 -6.83 -1.49
C ASN A 152 3.05 -7.89 -1.18
N MET A 153 3.41 -9.16 -1.30
CA MET A 153 2.57 -10.29 -0.92
C MET A 153 2.72 -10.57 0.57
N ILE A 154 1.61 -10.53 1.29
CA ILE A 154 1.55 -10.67 2.74
C ILE A 154 0.71 -11.93 3.04
N PRO A 155 1.32 -13.07 3.39
CA PRO A 155 0.53 -14.24 3.80
C PRO A 155 -0.36 -13.88 4.99
N TYR A 156 -1.62 -14.29 4.91
CA TYR A 156 -2.61 -13.96 5.93
C TYR A 156 -2.20 -14.54 7.31
N ASN A 157 -2.38 -13.75 8.35
CA ASN A 157 -2.30 -14.25 9.72
C ASN A 157 -3.70 -14.61 10.18
N GLU A 158 -3.92 -15.88 10.49
CA GLU A 158 -5.23 -16.40 10.86
C GLU A 158 -5.71 -15.73 12.15
N VAL A 159 -6.97 -15.31 12.12
CA VAL A 159 -7.65 -14.67 13.25
C VAL A 159 -8.80 -15.58 13.68
N PRO A 160 -8.90 -15.93 14.97
CA PRO A 160 -10.00 -16.73 15.46
C PRO A 160 -11.37 -16.11 15.08
N GLY A 161 -12.28 -16.95 14.62
CA GLY A 161 -13.62 -16.53 14.21
C GLY A 161 -13.76 -16.03 12.77
N LEU A 162 -12.66 -15.88 12.00
CA LEU A 162 -12.71 -15.59 10.56
C LEU A 162 -12.46 -16.85 9.73
N ALA A 163 -13.18 -16.98 8.62
CA ALA A 163 -13.10 -18.14 7.72
C ALA A 163 -11.90 -18.10 6.75
N PHE A 164 -11.09 -17.05 6.80
CA PHE A 164 -9.93 -16.91 5.93
C PHE A 164 -8.78 -17.79 6.39
N ARG A 165 -8.06 -18.37 5.40
CA ARG A 165 -6.90 -19.22 5.66
C ARG A 165 -5.65 -18.65 4.99
N ARG A 166 -4.53 -18.99 5.56
CA ARG A 166 -3.21 -18.66 5.01
C ARG A 166 -2.85 -19.67 3.92
N PRO A 167 -2.45 -19.25 2.70
CA PRO A 167 -1.94 -20.17 1.70
C PRO A 167 -0.68 -20.91 2.17
N ALA A 168 -0.48 -22.10 1.64
CA ALA A 168 0.75 -22.86 1.85
C ALA A 168 1.98 -22.03 1.41
N ARG A 169 3.09 -22.19 2.11
CA ARG A 169 4.35 -21.45 1.79
C ARG A 169 4.81 -21.68 0.36
N ALA A 170 4.65 -22.92 -0.14
CA ALA A 170 5.00 -23.28 -1.51
C ALA A 170 4.18 -22.46 -2.52
N ARG A 171 2.86 -22.33 -2.30
CA ARG A 171 1.95 -21.57 -3.16
C ARG A 171 2.29 -20.08 -3.14
N ALA A 172 2.49 -19.49 -1.97
CA ALA A 172 2.89 -18.09 -1.87
C ALA A 172 4.23 -17.80 -2.58
N ALA A 173 5.19 -18.71 -2.48
CA ALA A 173 6.48 -18.60 -3.17
C ALA A 173 6.35 -18.79 -4.69
N GLU A 174 5.48 -19.68 -5.14
CA GLU A 174 5.15 -19.88 -6.57
C GLU A 174 4.54 -18.60 -7.16
N ILE A 175 3.51 -18.04 -6.53
CA ILE A 175 2.89 -16.77 -6.93
C ILE A 175 3.94 -15.67 -7.08
N ALA A 176 4.80 -15.51 -6.07
CA ALA A 176 5.84 -14.49 -6.12
C ALA A 176 6.82 -14.70 -7.28
N ARG A 177 7.21 -15.95 -7.58
CA ARG A 177 8.08 -16.28 -8.73
C ARG A 177 7.39 -16.02 -10.06
N THR A 178 6.13 -16.42 -10.20
CA THR A 178 5.33 -16.21 -11.42
C THR A 178 5.23 -14.73 -11.75
N LEU A 179 4.80 -13.90 -10.80
CA LEU A 179 4.71 -12.45 -11.01
C LEU A 179 6.06 -11.83 -11.31
N HIS A 180 7.12 -12.26 -10.63
CA HIS A 180 8.48 -11.78 -10.89
C HIS A 180 8.94 -12.15 -12.31
N GLY A 181 8.64 -13.37 -12.78
CA GLY A 181 8.90 -13.82 -14.15
C GLY A 181 8.19 -13.00 -15.22
N HIS A 182 7.06 -12.40 -14.88
CA HIS A 182 6.33 -11.44 -15.72
C HIS A 182 6.80 -9.98 -15.57
N GLY A 183 7.94 -9.74 -14.89
CA GLY A 183 8.53 -8.41 -14.73
C GLY A 183 7.91 -7.57 -13.61
N ILE A 184 7.04 -8.14 -12.78
CA ILE A 184 6.48 -7.45 -11.62
C ILE A 184 7.35 -7.74 -10.40
N LEU A 185 8.09 -6.73 -9.93
CA LEU A 185 8.93 -6.89 -8.73
C LEU A 185 8.06 -7.27 -7.53
N THR A 186 8.18 -8.52 -7.11
CA THR A 186 7.34 -9.09 -6.05
C THR A 186 8.16 -9.43 -4.82
N LYS A 187 7.68 -9.02 -3.65
CA LYS A 187 8.25 -9.31 -2.34
C LYS A 187 7.27 -10.11 -1.51
N LEU A 188 7.67 -11.32 -1.13
CA LEU A 188 6.92 -12.10 -0.16
C LEU A 188 7.36 -11.67 1.25
N ARG A 189 6.41 -11.11 2.01
CA ARG A 189 6.66 -10.73 3.40
C ARG A 189 6.59 -11.97 4.29
N GLN A 190 7.55 -12.11 5.18
CA GLN A 190 7.42 -13.06 6.28
C GLN A 190 6.70 -12.33 7.40
N SER A 191 5.51 -12.82 7.77
CA SER A 191 4.90 -12.43 9.05
C SER A 191 5.65 -13.19 10.15
N ALA A 192 6.08 -12.46 11.15
CA ALA A 192 6.70 -13.03 12.34
C ALA A 192 5.73 -13.97 13.08
#